data_59e0947fc77e0a0bc29f1981bdc3036c
#
_entry.id   59e0947fc77e0a0bc29f1981bdc3036c
#
_cell.length_a   1.000
_cell.length_b   1.000
_cell.length_c   1.000
_cell.angle_alpha   90.00
_cell.angle_beta   90.00
_cell.angle_gamma   90.00
#
_symmetry.space_group_name_H-M   'P 1'
#
loop_
_entity.id
_entity.type
_entity.pdbx_description
1 polymer ?
#
loop_
_entity_poly.entity_id
_entity_poly.type
_entity_poly.pdbx_seq_one_letter_code
_entity_poly.pdbx_strand_id
1 'polypeptide(L)'
;VSILELGDGVFEVLSTNGYTHLGGDDFDQKIIDYIANDFKSQYGIDLRNDKSAVQRLKEAAEKAKIELSSSMQTNINLPFITADATGPKHIDMNLTRAKFNELTHDLVQRSIEPMKKALSDAGLSISQIDKVILVGGSTRIPAVQEAVKNFTGKEPSKGVNPDECV
;
A
#
# COMPACT_ATOMS: atom_id res chain seq x y z
N VAL A 1 2.15 -9.79 -10.65
CA VAL A 1 3.52 -9.80 -11.22
C VAL A 1 3.52 -10.67 -12.47
N SER A 2 4.03 -10.15 -13.56
CA SER A 2 4.21 -10.88 -14.81
C SER A 2 5.65 -10.73 -15.28
N ILE A 3 6.21 -11.81 -15.79
CA ILE A 3 7.53 -11.81 -16.43
C ILE A 3 7.33 -12.02 -17.92
N LEU A 4 7.87 -11.08 -18.69
CA LEU A 4 7.71 -11.01 -20.14
C LEU A 4 9.09 -11.11 -20.81
N GLU A 5 9.14 -11.80 -21.94
CA GLU A 5 10.28 -11.77 -22.86
C GLU A 5 9.91 -10.93 -24.08
N LEU A 6 10.81 -10.03 -24.47
CA LEU A 6 10.68 -9.18 -25.63
C LEU A 6 11.70 -9.60 -26.68
N GLY A 7 11.22 -10.02 -27.85
CA GLY A 7 12.09 -10.38 -28.98
C GLY A 7 11.40 -10.12 -30.31
N ASP A 8 12.11 -9.53 -31.26
CA ASP A 8 11.66 -9.31 -32.65
C ASP A 8 10.26 -8.71 -32.81
N GLY A 9 9.88 -7.78 -31.88
CA GLY A 9 8.57 -7.15 -31.90
C GLY A 9 7.43 -8.01 -31.33
N VAL A 10 7.75 -9.15 -30.71
CA VAL A 10 6.79 -10.06 -30.09
C VAL A 10 6.96 -10.05 -28.57
N PHE A 11 5.84 -10.06 -27.86
CA PHE A 11 5.80 -10.21 -26.41
C PHE A 11 5.40 -11.64 -26.05
N GLU A 12 6.17 -12.29 -25.21
CA GLU A 12 5.82 -13.59 -24.64
C GLU A 12 5.73 -13.48 -23.12
N VAL A 13 4.61 -13.92 -22.54
CA VAL A 13 4.45 -14.01 -21.10
C VAL A 13 5.04 -15.34 -20.62
N LEU A 14 6.16 -15.26 -19.89
CA LEU A 14 6.85 -16.44 -19.38
C LEU A 14 6.19 -16.99 -18.13
N SER A 15 5.74 -16.12 -17.26
CA SER A 15 5.02 -16.50 -16.02
C SER A 15 4.19 -15.34 -15.47
N THR A 16 3.20 -15.69 -14.68
CA THR A 16 2.37 -14.72 -13.93
C THR A 16 2.07 -15.30 -12.56
N ASN A 17 2.16 -14.48 -11.51
CA ASN A 17 1.80 -14.84 -10.16
C ASN A 17 1.30 -13.60 -9.40
N GLY A 18 0.40 -13.80 -8.44
CA GLY A 18 -0.13 -12.70 -7.65
C GLY A 18 -1.07 -13.17 -6.55
N TYR A 19 -1.42 -12.24 -5.70
CA TYR A 19 -2.51 -12.39 -4.72
C TYR A 19 -3.78 -11.73 -5.24
N THR A 20 -4.89 -12.42 -5.15
CA THR A 20 -6.20 -11.94 -5.63
C THR A 20 -6.72 -10.75 -4.82
N HIS A 21 -6.30 -10.63 -3.56
CA HIS A 21 -6.85 -9.67 -2.59
C HIS A 21 -5.76 -8.82 -1.91
N LEU A 22 -4.66 -8.51 -2.60
CA LEU A 22 -3.65 -7.58 -2.08
C LEU A 22 -3.63 -6.31 -2.93
N GLY A 23 -4.01 -5.20 -2.33
CA GLY A 23 -4.09 -3.91 -3.02
C GLY A 23 -4.07 -2.72 -2.07
N GLY A 24 -4.34 -1.54 -2.62
CA GLY A 24 -4.32 -0.28 -1.87
C GLY A 24 -5.27 -0.25 -0.68
N ASP A 25 -6.40 -0.94 -0.78
CA ASP A 25 -7.39 -1.02 0.31
C ASP A 25 -6.82 -1.71 1.56
N ASP A 26 -5.91 -2.67 1.39
CA ASP A 26 -5.26 -3.33 2.52
C ASP A 26 -4.33 -2.38 3.27
N PHE A 27 -3.66 -1.50 2.55
CA PHE A 27 -2.84 -0.43 3.15
C PHE A 27 -3.73 0.57 3.89
N ASP A 28 -4.85 0.96 3.32
CA ASP A 28 -5.84 1.84 3.97
C ASP A 28 -6.38 1.20 5.24
N GLN A 29 -6.68 -0.10 5.22
CA GLN A 29 -7.20 -0.82 6.38
C GLN A 29 -6.22 -0.82 7.56
N LYS A 30 -4.91 -0.88 7.29
CA LYS A 30 -3.89 -0.76 8.34
C LYS A 30 -3.94 0.59 9.05
N ILE A 31 -4.17 1.66 8.30
CA ILE A 31 -4.33 3.01 8.86
C ILE A 31 -5.64 3.10 9.67
N ILE A 32 -6.74 2.58 9.14
CA ILE A 32 -8.04 2.56 9.82
C ILE A 32 -7.92 1.84 11.16
N ASP A 33 -7.33 0.66 11.18
CA ASP A 33 -7.16 -0.14 12.40
C ASP A 33 -6.28 0.57 13.42
N TYR A 34 -5.22 1.23 12.97
CA TYR A 34 -4.35 2.02 13.84
C TYR A 34 -5.11 3.17 14.52
N ILE A 35 -5.86 3.94 13.73
CA ILE A 35 -6.66 5.06 14.26
C ILE A 35 -7.76 4.55 15.21
N ALA A 36 -8.47 3.51 14.81
CA ALA A 36 -9.57 2.96 15.60
C ALA A 36 -9.09 2.34 16.92
N ASN A 37 -7.94 1.67 16.92
CA ASN A 37 -7.36 1.12 18.15
C ASN A 37 -6.85 2.21 19.08
N ASP A 38 -6.23 3.25 18.55
CA ASP A 38 -5.79 4.41 19.35
C ASP A 38 -6.99 5.11 20.00
N PHE A 39 -8.04 5.35 19.23
CA PHE A 39 -9.27 5.97 19.73
C PHE A 39 -9.96 5.10 20.80
N LYS A 40 -10.02 3.80 20.58
CA LYS A 40 -10.59 2.85 21.54
C LYS A 40 -9.79 2.82 22.84
N SER A 41 -8.48 2.92 22.75
CA SER A 41 -7.60 3.02 23.92
C SER A 41 -7.89 4.27 24.75
N GLN A 42 -8.17 5.39 24.10
CA GLN A 42 -8.44 6.68 24.78
C GLN A 42 -9.85 6.79 25.34
N TYR A 43 -10.87 6.32 24.61
CA TYR A 43 -12.28 6.57 24.93
C TYR A 43 -13.12 5.31 25.14
N GLY A 44 -12.58 4.12 24.93
CA GLY A 44 -13.31 2.86 25.05
C GLY A 44 -14.33 2.61 23.93
N ILE A 45 -14.34 3.42 22.88
CA ILE A 45 -15.31 3.35 21.76
C ILE A 45 -14.59 2.75 20.54
N ASP A 46 -15.17 1.71 19.94
CA ASP A 46 -14.69 1.16 18.68
C ASP A 46 -15.44 1.79 17.51
N LEU A 47 -14.77 2.70 16.80
CA LEU A 47 -15.34 3.43 15.66
C LEU A 47 -15.73 2.52 14.49
N ARG A 48 -15.18 1.32 14.42
CA ARG A 48 -15.46 0.33 13.36
C ARG A 48 -16.89 -0.22 13.44
N ASN A 49 -17.56 -0.07 14.56
CA ASN A 49 -18.97 -0.44 14.74
C ASN A 49 -19.96 0.60 14.23
N ASP A 50 -19.50 1.79 13.87
CA ASP A 50 -20.31 2.87 13.32
C ASP A 50 -20.01 3.05 11.82
N LYS A 51 -20.99 2.79 10.97
CA LYS A 51 -20.83 2.86 9.50
C LYS A 51 -20.43 4.26 9.01
N SER A 52 -20.97 5.30 9.62
CA SER A 52 -20.63 6.69 9.27
C SER A 52 -19.17 7.00 9.64
N ALA A 53 -18.74 6.59 10.83
CA ALA A 53 -17.35 6.74 11.25
C ALA A 53 -16.39 5.94 10.36
N VAL A 54 -16.74 4.71 10.00
CA VAL A 54 -15.94 3.87 9.10
C VAL A 54 -15.74 4.53 7.75
N GLN A 55 -16.78 5.10 7.16
CA GLN A 55 -16.68 5.79 5.87
C GLN A 55 -15.72 6.98 5.95
N ARG A 56 -15.81 7.79 7.00
CA ARG A 56 -14.90 8.91 7.22
C ARG A 56 -13.47 8.45 7.48
N LEU A 57 -13.29 7.36 8.20
CA LEU A 57 -11.96 6.73 8.41
C LEU A 57 -11.36 6.23 7.10
N LYS A 58 -12.15 5.61 6.24
CA LYS A 58 -11.69 5.16 4.91
C LYS A 58 -11.17 6.31 4.06
N GLU A 59 -11.94 7.37 3.97
CA GLU A 59 -11.56 8.56 3.19
C GLU A 59 -10.28 9.21 3.74
N ALA A 60 -10.19 9.33 5.06
CA ALA A 60 -9.00 9.88 5.72
C ALA A 60 -7.77 8.99 5.55
N ALA A 61 -7.94 7.67 5.62
CA ALA A 61 -6.86 6.69 5.45
C ALA A 61 -6.32 6.71 4.02
N GLU A 62 -7.18 6.73 3.02
CA GLU A 62 -6.78 6.82 1.62
C GLU A 62 -6.02 8.12 1.34
N LYS A 63 -6.54 9.24 1.82
CA LYS A 63 -5.88 10.54 1.71
C LYS A 63 -4.50 10.52 2.38
N ALA A 64 -4.41 9.99 3.60
CA ALA A 64 -3.14 9.87 4.32
C ALA A 64 -2.13 9.00 3.58
N LYS A 65 -2.54 7.86 3.03
CA LYS A 65 -1.70 7.00 2.21
C LYS A 65 -1.13 7.76 1.00
N ILE A 66 -1.96 8.49 0.29
CA ILE A 66 -1.55 9.29 -0.88
C ILE A 66 -0.56 10.38 -0.46
N GLU A 67 -0.86 11.13 0.60
CA GLU A 67 0.02 12.20 1.10
C GLU A 67 1.37 11.66 1.58
N LEU A 68 1.40 10.51 2.23
CA LEU A 68 2.63 9.87 2.71
C LEU A 68 3.50 9.30 1.58
N SER A 69 3.00 9.21 0.36
CA SER A 69 3.80 8.85 -0.81
C SER A 69 4.71 10.00 -1.27
N SER A 70 4.39 11.24 -0.93
CA SER A 70 5.16 12.43 -1.28
C SER A 70 5.68 13.21 -0.07
N SER A 71 5.09 13.02 1.12
CA SER A 71 5.45 13.73 2.34
C SER A 71 5.90 12.76 3.44
N MET A 72 6.71 13.25 4.36
CA MET A 72 7.21 12.44 5.48
C MET A 72 6.21 12.29 6.63
N GLN A 73 5.20 13.14 6.66
CA GLN A 73 4.11 13.08 7.63
C GLN A 73 2.84 13.70 7.07
N THR A 74 1.71 13.33 7.65
CA THR A 74 0.40 13.90 7.34
C THR A 74 -0.40 14.08 8.62
N ASN A 75 -1.33 15.05 8.62
CA ASN A 75 -2.26 15.25 9.71
C ASN A 75 -3.61 14.60 9.36
N ILE A 76 -4.16 13.83 10.29
CA ILE A 76 -5.48 13.24 10.21
C ILE A 76 -6.39 13.97 11.19
N ASN A 77 -7.31 14.77 10.66
CA ASN A 77 -8.25 15.56 11.45
C ASN A 77 -9.69 15.18 11.07
N LEU A 78 -10.39 14.54 12.01
CA LEU A 78 -11.77 14.10 11.87
C LEU A 78 -12.61 14.67 13.03
N PRO A 79 -13.09 15.92 12.90
CA PRO A 79 -13.93 16.52 13.93
C PRO A 79 -15.29 15.82 13.99
N PHE A 80 -15.84 15.71 15.19
CA PHE A 80 -17.15 15.10 15.43
C PHE A 80 -17.29 13.70 14.87
N ILE A 81 -16.25 12.87 15.05
CA ILE A 81 -16.25 11.49 14.52
C ILE A 81 -17.29 10.62 15.21
N THR A 82 -17.56 10.89 16.49
CA THR A 82 -18.61 10.25 17.29
C THR A 82 -18.96 11.12 18.50
N ALA A 83 -19.95 10.69 19.28
CA ALA A 83 -20.33 11.34 20.54
C ALA A 83 -20.72 10.27 21.56
N ASP A 84 -20.48 10.58 22.85
CA ASP A 84 -20.93 9.78 23.98
C ASP A 84 -21.60 10.68 25.04
N ALA A 85 -21.84 10.14 26.24
CA ALA A 85 -22.47 10.87 27.33
C ALA A 85 -21.66 12.11 27.80
N THR A 86 -20.37 12.16 27.50
CA THR A 86 -19.48 13.29 27.85
C THR A 86 -19.40 14.35 26.73
N GLY A 87 -20.03 14.11 25.60
CA GLY A 87 -20.10 15.03 24.47
C GLY A 87 -19.44 14.51 23.20
N PRO A 88 -19.27 15.38 22.18
CA PRO A 88 -18.65 15.01 20.91
C PRO A 88 -17.16 14.68 21.08
N LYS A 89 -16.69 13.74 20.26
CA LYS A 89 -15.31 13.30 20.20
C LYS A 89 -14.72 13.58 18.83
N HIS A 90 -13.44 13.91 18.81
CA HIS A 90 -12.70 14.29 17.61
C HIS A 90 -11.42 13.45 17.49
N ILE A 91 -10.95 13.30 16.26
CA ILE A 91 -9.62 12.76 15.97
C ILE A 91 -8.77 13.89 15.40
N ASP A 92 -7.62 14.12 15.99
CA ASP A 92 -6.57 14.98 15.47
C ASP A 92 -5.23 14.33 15.82
N MET A 93 -4.59 13.74 14.81
CA MET A 93 -3.34 13.03 14.98
C MET A 93 -2.43 13.21 13.78
N ASN A 94 -1.14 13.10 14.01
CA ASN A 94 -0.14 13.06 12.95
C ASN A 94 0.28 11.60 12.70
N LEU A 95 0.34 11.24 11.42
CA LEU A 95 0.87 9.97 10.97
C LEU A 95 2.15 10.22 10.17
N THR A 96 3.24 9.59 10.58
CA THR A 96 4.51 9.66 9.86
C THR A 96 4.63 8.56 8.82
N ARG A 97 5.43 8.78 7.78
CA ARG A 97 5.78 7.74 6.81
C ARG A 97 6.45 6.56 7.50
N ALA A 98 7.32 6.79 8.47
CA ALA A 98 7.97 5.73 9.23
C ALA A 98 6.95 4.83 9.95
N LYS A 99 5.94 5.42 10.58
CA LYS A 99 4.87 4.67 11.24
C LYS A 99 3.99 3.93 10.22
N PHE A 100 3.66 4.56 9.11
CA PHE A 100 2.94 3.92 8.02
C PHE A 100 3.71 2.70 7.47
N ASN A 101 5.01 2.84 7.26
CA ASN A 101 5.86 1.73 6.81
C ASN A 101 5.89 0.58 7.82
N GLU A 102 5.93 0.88 9.13
CA GLU A 102 5.84 -0.13 10.19
C GLU A 102 4.50 -0.87 10.15
N LEU A 103 3.39 -0.13 10.04
CA LEU A 103 2.03 -0.70 10.00
C LEU A 103 1.81 -1.61 8.80
N THR A 104 2.45 -1.32 7.67
CA THR A 104 2.23 -2.00 6.38
C THR A 104 3.36 -2.94 6.00
N HIS A 105 4.35 -3.15 6.87
CA HIS A 105 5.52 -3.96 6.58
C HIS A 105 5.18 -5.38 6.10
N ASP A 106 4.22 -6.03 6.72
CA ASP A 106 3.75 -7.36 6.34
C ASP A 106 3.15 -7.39 4.93
N LEU A 107 2.39 -6.35 4.56
CA LEU A 107 1.82 -6.22 3.22
C LEU A 107 2.90 -6.06 2.14
N VAL A 108 3.92 -5.25 2.43
CA VAL A 108 5.06 -5.05 1.53
C VAL A 108 5.82 -6.36 1.35
N GLN A 109 6.08 -7.11 2.41
CA GLN A 109 6.74 -8.43 2.33
C GLN A 109 5.90 -9.42 1.52
N ARG A 110 4.60 -9.46 1.71
CA ARG A 110 3.70 -10.31 0.93
C ARG A 110 3.68 -9.94 -0.56
N SER A 111 3.94 -8.70 -0.92
CA SER A 111 4.01 -8.28 -2.33
C SER A 111 5.25 -8.81 -3.06
N ILE A 112 6.30 -9.17 -2.31
CA ILE A 112 7.55 -9.72 -2.86
C ILE A 112 7.41 -11.22 -3.19
N GLU A 113 6.59 -11.97 -2.44
CA GLU A 113 6.43 -13.41 -2.67
C GLU A 113 5.97 -13.78 -4.10
N PRO A 114 5.00 -13.08 -4.72
CA PRO A 114 4.65 -13.34 -6.11
C PRO A 114 5.79 -13.15 -7.09
N MET A 115 6.70 -12.21 -6.83
CA MET A 115 7.88 -12.01 -7.68
C MET A 115 8.82 -13.21 -7.62
N LYS A 116 9.07 -13.74 -6.44
CA LYS A 116 9.88 -14.96 -6.25
C LYS A 116 9.27 -16.14 -6.98
N LYS A 117 7.97 -16.35 -6.82
CA LYS A 117 7.24 -17.44 -7.48
C LYS A 117 7.25 -17.29 -9.00
N ALA A 118 7.03 -16.08 -9.52
CA ALA A 118 7.05 -15.82 -10.95
C ALA A 118 8.43 -16.11 -11.56
N LEU A 119 9.52 -15.72 -10.90
CA LEU A 119 10.89 -16.05 -11.32
C LEU A 119 11.14 -17.55 -11.34
N SER A 120 10.72 -18.25 -10.28
CA SER A 120 10.83 -19.70 -10.20
C SER A 120 10.07 -20.41 -11.33
N ASP A 121 8.84 -19.99 -11.57
CA ASP A 121 7.98 -20.56 -12.63
C ASP A 121 8.52 -20.29 -14.04
N ALA A 122 9.16 -19.16 -14.25
CA ALA A 122 9.83 -18.83 -15.51
C ALA A 122 11.20 -19.50 -15.69
N GLY A 123 11.74 -20.11 -14.63
CA GLY A 123 13.07 -20.69 -14.65
C GLY A 123 14.19 -19.67 -14.74
N LEU A 124 13.94 -18.44 -14.30
CA LEU A 124 14.88 -17.32 -14.37
C LEU A 124 15.43 -16.96 -13.00
N SER A 125 16.66 -16.43 -12.99
CA SER A 125 17.24 -15.73 -11.84
C SER A 125 16.99 -14.22 -11.95
N ILE A 126 17.11 -13.51 -10.83
CA ILE A 126 16.99 -12.04 -10.80
C ILE A 126 18.00 -11.37 -11.75
N SER A 127 19.21 -11.92 -11.86
CA SER A 127 20.25 -11.38 -12.74
C SER A 127 19.88 -11.41 -14.23
N GLN A 128 18.92 -12.23 -14.61
CA GLN A 128 18.43 -12.35 -16.00
C GLN A 128 17.32 -11.34 -16.32
N ILE A 129 16.81 -10.61 -15.33
CA ILE A 129 15.83 -9.55 -15.54
C ILE A 129 16.55 -8.27 -15.96
N ASP A 130 16.19 -7.75 -17.13
CA ASP A 130 16.82 -6.56 -17.71
C ASP A 130 16.15 -5.27 -17.21
N LYS A 131 14.83 -5.28 -17.04
CA LYS A 131 14.04 -4.10 -16.72
C LYS A 131 12.88 -4.44 -15.80
N VAL A 132 12.61 -3.54 -14.85
CA VAL A 132 11.46 -3.63 -13.94
C VAL A 132 10.53 -2.45 -14.19
N ILE A 133 9.26 -2.75 -14.42
CA ILE A 133 8.21 -1.75 -14.61
C ILE A 133 7.16 -1.94 -13.50
N LEU A 134 6.82 -0.85 -12.82
CA LEU A 134 5.78 -0.85 -11.80
C LEU A 134 4.48 -0.33 -12.39
N VAL A 135 3.38 -1.04 -12.13
CA VAL A 135 2.03 -0.67 -12.54
C VAL A 135 1.07 -0.76 -11.36
N GLY A 136 -0.02 0.03 -11.44
CA GLY A 136 -1.00 0.12 -10.36
C GLY A 136 -0.68 1.18 -9.31
N GLY A 137 -1.72 1.82 -8.76
CA GLY A 137 -1.58 2.95 -7.83
C GLY A 137 -0.78 2.64 -6.57
N SER A 138 -0.86 1.41 -6.05
CA SER A 138 -0.10 0.98 -4.86
C SER A 138 1.41 0.98 -5.06
N THR A 139 1.89 0.95 -6.30
CA THR A 139 3.32 1.02 -6.61
C THR A 139 3.91 2.42 -6.42
N ARG A 140 3.07 3.42 -6.17
CA ARG A 140 3.50 4.78 -5.78
C ARG A 140 3.99 4.85 -4.34
N ILE A 141 3.66 3.86 -3.50
CA ILE A 141 4.08 3.80 -2.09
C ILE A 141 5.60 3.61 -2.04
N PRO A 142 6.36 4.51 -1.38
CA PRO A 142 7.81 4.44 -1.35
C PRO A 142 8.37 3.13 -0.81
N ALA A 143 7.75 2.55 0.22
CA ALA A 143 8.17 1.27 0.79
C ALA A 143 8.04 0.10 -0.21
N VAL A 144 7.03 0.13 -1.07
CA VAL A 144 6.84 -0.86 -2.15
C VAL A 144 7.95 -0.71 -3.19
N GLN A 145 8.23 0.51 -3.62
CA GLN A 145 9.30 0.80 -4.59
C GLN A 145 10.67 0.36 -4.07
N GLU A 146 10.96 0.66 -2.80
CA GLU A 146 12.22 0.27 -2.16
C GLU A 146 12.34 -1.24 -2.04
N ALA A 147 11.26 -1.94 -1.66
CA ALA A 147 11.25 -3.39 -1.57
C ALA A 147 11.52 -4.07 -2.93
N VAL A 148 10.91 -3.56 -4.00
CA VAL A 148 11.15 -4.05 -5.36
C VAL A 148 12.60 -3.80 -5.79
N LYS A 149 13.12 -2.61 -5.53
CA LYS A 149 14.51 -2.26 -5.82
C LYS A 149 15.49 -3.16 -5.06
N ASN A 150 15.28 -3.37 -3.78
CA ASN A 150 16.13 -4.22 -2.95
C ASN A 150 16.08 -5.69 -3.39
N PHE A 151 14.91 -6.17 -3.78
CA PHE A 151 14.75 -7.55 -4.25
C PHE A 151 15.37 -7.77 -5.62
N THR A 152 15.17 -6.87 -6.57
CA THR A 152 15.65 -7.00 -7.95
C THR A 152 17.07 -6.47 -8.15
N GLY A 153 17.56 -5.63 -7.25
CA GLY A 153 18.83 -4.91 -7.42
C GLY A 153 18.81 -3.85 -8.53
N LYS A 154 17.63 -3.53 -9.05
CA LYS A 154 17.44 -2.57 -10.17
C LYS A 154 16.46 -1.47 -9.80
N GLU A 155 16.76 -0.25 -10.26
CA GLU A 155 15.80 0.86 -10.18
C GLU A 155 14.61 0.56 -11.10
N PRO A 156 13.37 0.62 -10.56
CA PRO A 156 12.18 0.53 -11.40
C PRO A 156 12.15 1.68 -12.43
N SER A 157 11.66 1.37 -13.63
CA SER A 157 11.54 2.37 -14.69
C SER A 157 10.54 3.46 -14.30
N LYS A 158 10.95 4.72 -14.38
CA LYS A 158 10.11 5.88 -14.07
C LYS A 158 9.41 6.48 -15.30
N GLY A 159 9.63 5.93 -16.47
CA GLY A 159 9.08 6.45 -17.73
C GLY A 159 7.63 6.06 -18.02
N VAL A 160 7.01 5.32 -17.13
CA VAL A 160 5.65 4.79 -17.30
C VAL A 160 4.78 5.28 -16.15
N ASN A 161 3.59 5.85 -16.47
CA ASN A 161 2.61 6.20 -15.46
C ASN A 161 1.94 4.92 -14.95
N PRO A 162 2.08 4.55 -13.66
CA PRO A 162 1.53 3.30 -13.12
C PRO A 162 0.01 3.18 -13.27
N ASP A 163 -0.70 4.30 -13.28
CA ASP A 163 -2.17 4.33 -13.33
C ASP A 163 -2.70 4.14 -14.77
N GLU A 164 -1.88 4.38 -15.78
CA GLU A 164 -2.25 4.34 -17.19
C GLU A 164 -1.85 3.04 -17.90
N CYS A 165 -1.14 2.16 -17.22
CA CYS A 165 -0.60 0.92 -17.80
C CYS A 165 -1.53 -0.29 -17.69
N VAL A 166 -2.74 -0.11 -17.22
CA VAL A 166 -3.70 -1.22 -17.01
C VAL A 166 -4.59 -1.43 -18.24
#